data_052f028dad7654edccf97076f5aaf198
#
_entry.id   052f028dad7654edccf97076f5aaf198
#
_cell.length_a   1.000
_cell.length_b   1.000
_cell.length_c   1.000
_cell.angle_alpha   90.00
_cell.angle_beta   90.00
_cell.angle_gamma   90.00
#
_symmetry.space_group_name_H-M   'P 1'
#
loop_
_entity.id
_entity.type
_entity.pdbx_description
1 polymer ?
#
loop_
_entity_poly.entity_id
_entity_poly.type
_entity_poly.pdbx_seq_one_letter_code
_entity_poly.pdbx_strand_id
1 'polypeptide(L)'
;MSSCYDNGNVENATVRSISAQEARAYHGRAGVEFVDPRPADAIAATTGKIPGARLIPLSDVEAGNLPPAFNDRTLHVVATCQAGPMASRTAEAFAKLGFANVNWVKGGTQAWVDAGYETVR
;
A
#
# COMPACT_ATOMS: atom_id res chain seq x y z
N MET A 1 -7.60 -9.44 22.66
CA MET A 1 -7.67 -9.27 21.74
C MET A 1 -7.78 -9.11 21.12
N SER A 2 -7.55 -9.24 21.66
CA SER A 2 -7.59 -9.12 20.67
C SER A 2 -7.71 -9.04 20.17
N SER A 3 -7.58 -9.41 20.59
CA SER A 3 -7.61 -9.36 19.64
C SER A 3 -7.70 -9.33 19.14
N CYS A 4 -7.56 -9.73 19.59
CA CYS A 4 -7.56 -9.60 18.65
C CYS A 4 -7.52 -9.56 18.39
N TYR A 5 -7.31 -9.99 18.92
CA TYR A 5 -7.13 -9.78 18.23
C TYR A 5 -7.02 -9.50 18.55
N ASP A 6 -6.79 -9.71 19.26
CA ASP A 6 -6.57 -9.39 19.09
C ASP A 6 -6.14 -9.08 19.23
N ASN A 7 -5.81 -9.31 19.86
CA ASN A 7 -5.39 -8.92 19.52
C ASN A 7 -5.04 -8.54 19.20
N GLY A 8 -4.67 -8.64 19.49
CA GLY A 8 -4.28 -8.05 19.00
C GLY A 8 -4.09 -7.64 18.47
N ASN A 9 -3.88 -7.59 18.60
CA ASN A 9 -3.61 -6.87 18.02
C ASN A 9 -3.85 -5.64 17.69
N VAL A 10 -3.37 -5.13 18.12
CA VAL A 10 -3.51 -3.72 18.11
C VAL A 10 -2.81 -3.11 16.92
N GLU A 11 -1.60 -3.51 16.69
CA GLU A 11 -0.89 -3.03 15.49
C GLU A 11 -1.66 -3.36 14.22
N ASN A 12 -2.46 -4.39 14.24
CA ASN A 12 -3.29 -4.74 13.10
C ASN A 12 -4.50 -3.83 12.95
N ALA A 13 -4.83 -3.08 13.99
CA ALA A 13 -5.95 -2.15 13.91
C ALA A 13 -5.69 -0.99 12.97
N THR A 14 -4.40 -0.69 12.68
CA THR A 14 -4.04 0.39 11.78
C THR A 14 -3.87 -0.08 10.34
N VAL A 15 -3.89 -1.39 10.10
CA VAL A 15 -3.67 -1.97 8.78
C VAL A 15 -4.97 -2.59 8.30
N ARG A 16 -5.64 -1.91 7.37
CA ARG A 16 -6.93 -2.37 6.86
C ARG A 16 -6.94 -2.34 5.35
N SER A 17 -7.65 -3.31 4.76
CA SER A 17 -7.91 -3.26 3.34
C SER A 17 -8.95 -2.18 3.04
N ILE A 18 -8.82 -1.57 1.89
CA ILE A 18 -9.80 -0.61 1.37
C ILE A 18 -10.13 -1.02 -0.05
N SER A 19 -11.31 -0.62 -0.51
CA SER A 19 -11.72 -0.91 -1.88
C SER A 19 -10.94 -0.04 -2.86
N ALA A 20 -10.96 -0.40 -4.12
CA ALA A 20 -10.36 0.43 -5.17
C ALA A 20 -11.02 1.81 -5.20
N GLN A 21 -12.33 1.89 -4.94
CA GLN A 21 -13.06 3.15 -4.91
C GLN A 21 -12.60 4.04 -3.74
N GLU A 22 -12.38 3.45 -2.58
CA GLU A 22 -11.84 4.20 -1.45
C GLU A 22 -10.42 4.68 -1.73
N ALA A 23 -9.60 3.81 -2.32
CA ALA A 23 -8.24 4.17 -2.69
C ALA A 23 -8.24 5.34 -3.68
N ARG A 24 -9.18 5.32 -4.63
CA ARG A 24 -9.29 6.40 -5.62
C ARG A 24 -9.61 7.73 -4.94
N ALA A 25 -10.40 7.70 -3.86
CA ALA A 25 -10.72 8.90 -3.12
C ALA A 25 -9.50 9.50 -2.42
N TYR A 26 -8.54 8.68 -2.02
CA TYR A 26 -7.29 9.16 -1.41
C TYR A 26 -6.25 9.59 -2.44
N HIS A 27 -6.37 9.12 -3.67
CA HIS A 27 -5.35 9.32 -4.69
C HIS A 27 -5.17 10.81 -5.00
N GLY A 28 -3.92 11.27 -4.98
CA GLY A 28 -3.59 12.65 -5.28
C GLY A 28 -3.72 13.62 -4.11
N ARG A 29 -4.12 13.13 -2.93
CA ARG A 29 -4.22 14.01 -1.76
C ARG A 29 -2.85 14.23 -1.12
N ALA A 30 -2.64 15.42 -0.59
CA ALA A 30 -1.43 15.72 0.16
C ALA A 30 -1.36 14.79 1.38
N GLY A 31 -0.16 14.30 1.68
CA GLY A 31 0.05 13.42 2.82
C GLY A 31 -0.30 11.96 2.56
N VAL A 32 -0.67 11.61 1.34
CA VAL A 32 -0.99 10.22 0.96
C VAL A 32 0.05 9.74 -0.04
N GLU A 33 0.65 8.57 0.24
CA GLU A 33 1.62 7.95 -0.67
C GLU A 33 1.16 6.53 -1.02
N PHE A 34 1.07 6.25 -2.31
CA PHE A 34 0.81 4.90 -2.80
C PHE A 34 2.15 4.20 -3.01
N VAL A 35 2.24 2.93 -2.60
CA VAL A 35 3.46 2.13 -2.70
C VAL A 35 3.15 0.80 -3.36
N ASP A 36 3.97 0.43 -4.34
CA ASP A 36 3.86 -0.84 -5.06
C ASP A 36 5.20 -1.58 -4.92
N PRO A 37 5.23 -2.76 -4.29
CA PRO A 37 6.48 -3.47 -4.07
C PRO A 37 6.94 -4.31 -5.25
N ARG A 38 6.16 -4.37 -6.34
CA ARG A 38 6.50 -5.19 -7.50
C ARG A 38 7.65 -4.57 -8.30
N PRO A 39 8.45 -5.41 -8.98
CA PRO A 39 9.44 -4.89 -9.94
C PRO A 39 8.76 -4.15 -11.09
N ALA A 40 9.43 -3.14 -11.62
CA ALA A 40 8.87 -2.29 -12.68
C ALA A 40 8.47 -3.10 -13.92
N ASP A 41 9.27 -4.10 -14.30
CA ASP A 41 8.97 -4.92 -15.49
C ASP A 41 7.72 -5.78 -15.28
N ALA A 42 7.52 -6.31 -14.07
CA ALA A 42 6.32 -7.09 -13.76
C ALA A 42 5.08 -6.19 -13.79
N ILE A 43 5.20 -4.96 -13.31
CA ILE A 43 4.09 -4.00 -13.34
C ILE A 43 3.72 -3.69 -14.80
N ALA A 44 4.70 -3.36 -15.61
CA ALA A 44 4.47 -2.99 -17.01
C ALA A 44 3.87 -4.13 -17.80
N ALA A 45 4.21 -5.37 -17.45
CA ALA A 45 3.71 -6.56 -18.16
C ALA A 45 2.29 -6.96 -17.74
N THR A 46 1.77 -6.40 -16.67
CA THR A 46 0.46 -6.78 -16.12
C THR A 46 -0.49 -5.57 -16.05
N THR A 47 -0.68 -5.00 -14.86
CA THR A 47 -1.69 -3.97 -14.65
C THR A 47 -1.24 -2.57 -15.03
N GLY A 48 0.08 -2.34 -15.10
CA GLY A 48 0.60 -0.99 -15.03
C GLY A 48 0.56 -0.50 -13.58
N LYS A 49 0.97 0.73 -13.38
CA LYS A 49 1.15 1.34 -12.06
C LYS A 49 0.05 2.38 -11.82
N ILE A 50 -0.47 2.43 -10.60
CA ILE A 50 -1.31 3.56 -10.20
C ILE A 50 -0.45 4.83 -10.33
N PRO A 51 -0.95 5.88 -11.00
CA PRO A 51 -0.13 7.08 -11.23
C PRO A 51 0.42 7.64 -9.93
N GLY A 52 1.72 7.91 -9.89
CA GLY A 52 2.37 8.46 -8.71
C GLY A 52 2.78 7.45 -7.66
N ALA A 53 2.46 6.17 -7.83
CA ALA A 53 2.85 5.15 -6.86
C ALA A 53 4.37 5.02 -6.81
N ARG A 54 4.92 4.88 -5.60
CA ARG A 54 6.33 4.68 -5.37
C ARG A 54 6.66 3.20 -5.47
N LEU A 55 7.69 2.87 -6.24
CA LEU A 55 8.12 1.47 -6.38
C LEU A 55 9.18 1.20 -5.31
N ILE A 56 8.77 0.54 -4.24
CA ILE A 56 9.65 0.23 -3.11
C ILE A 56 9.53 -1.26 -2.82
N PRO A 57 10.56 -2.05 -3.14
CA PRO A 57 10.49 -3.50 -2.90
C PRO A 57 10.18 -3.82 -1.43
N LEU A 58 9.47 -4.91 -1.22
CA LEU A 58 9.08 -5.33 0.14
C LEU A 58 10.30 -5.46 1.05
N SER A 59 11.40 -6.01 0.52
CA SER A 59 12.63 -6.17 1.32
C SER A 59 13.17 -4.82 1.80
N ASP A 60 13.06 -3.78 0.99
CA ASP A 60 13.48 -2.44 1.40
C ASP A 60 12.56 -1.88 2.48
N VAL A 61 11.25 -2.12 2.37
CA VAL A 61 10.31 -1.68 3.41
C VAL A 61 10.63 -2.38 4.72
N GLU A 62 10.83 -3.70 4.66
CA GLU A 62 11.15 -4.49 5.85
C GLU A 62 12.45 -4.05 6.51
N ALA A 63 13.42 -3.61 5.71
CA ALA A 63 14.69 -3.14 6.21
C ALA A 63 14.65 -1.66 6.63
N GLY A 64 13.57 -0.96 6.35
CA GLY A 64 13.46 0.47 6.65
C GLY A 64 14.19 1.36 5.66
N ASN A 65 14.58 0.83 4.50
CA ASN A 65 15.26 1.59 3.44
C ASN A 65 14.24 2.30 2.58
N LEU A 66 13.82 3.46 3.02
CA LEU A 66 12.75 4.22 2.38
C LEU A 66 13.26 5.55 1.83
N PRO A 67 12.61 6.09 0.78
CA PRO A 67 12.94 7.45 0.32
C PRO A 67 12.74 8.46 1.45
N PRO A 68 13.45 9.60 1.40
CA PRO A 68 13.39 10.61 2.48
C PRO A 68 11.97 11.11 2.80
N ALA A 69 11.07 11.13 1.83
CA ALA A 69 9.68 11.54 2.09
C ALA A 69 9.03 10.69 3.19
N PHE A 70 9.47 9.45 3.34
CA PHE A 70 8.90 8.52 4.33
C PHE A 70 9.51 8.68 5.71
N ASN A 71 10.39 9.66 5.91
CA ASN A 71 10.80 10.04 7.26
C ASN A 71 9.62 10.62 8.05
N ASP A 72 8.60 11.09 7.35
CA ASP A 72 7.37 11.58 7.99
C ASP A 72 6.43 10.40 8.22
N ARG A 73 6.39 9.93 9.46
CA ARG A 73 5.56 8.78 9.84
C ARG A 73 4.07 9.11 9.92
N THR A 74 3.68 10.37 9.73
CA THR A 74 2.28 10.75 9.68
C THR A 74 1.66 10.55 8.31
N LEU A 75 2.46 10.20 7.31
CA LEU A 75 1.93 9.91 5.98
C LEU A 75 0.91 8.79 6.03
N HIS A 76 -0.14 8.93 5.24
CA HIS A 76 -1.09 7.84 5.00
C HIS A 76 -0.53 7.00 3.85
N VAL A 77 -0.13 5.78 4.15
CA VAL A 77 0.46 4.87 3.15
C VAL A 77 -0.62 3.93 2.63
N VAL A 78 -0.74 3.85 1.32
CA VAL A 78 -1.67 2.92 0.68
C VAL A 78 -0.84 1.97 -0.18
N ALA A 79 -0.76 0.71 0.24
CA ALA A 79 0.01 -0.31 -0.49
C ALA A 79 -0.87 -1.00 -1.52
N THR A 80 -0.29 -1.34 -2.65
CA THR A 80 -0.97 -2.10 -3.69
C THR A 80 0.02 -3.08 -4.30
N CYS A 81 -0.50 -4.12 -4.96
CA CYS A 81 0.29 -5.06 -5.74
C CYS A 81 -0.59 -5.51 -6.90
N GLN A 82 -0.39 -6.69 -7.47
CA GLN A 82 -1.25 -7.11 -8.56
C GLN A 82 -2.64 -7.49 -8.05
N ALA A 83 -2.73 -8.38 -7.04
CA ALA A 83 -4.01 -8.95 -6.61
C ALA A 83 -4.31 -8.84 -5.11
N GLY A 84 -3.35 -8.38 -4.30
CA GLY A 84 -3.62 -8.10 -2.88
C GLY A 84 -2.65 -8.68 -1.86
N PRO A 85 -2.22 -9.97 -1.94
CA PRO A 85 -1.46 -10.57 -0.83
C PRO A 85 -0.14 -9.87 -0.50
N MET A 86 0.63 -9.48 -1.50
CA MET A 86 1.88 -8.78 -1.27
C MET A 86 1.64 -7.37 -0.73
N ALA A 87 0.53 -6.73 -1.14
CA ALA A 87 0.17 -5.42 -0.63
C ALA A 87 -0.13 -5.47 0.86
N SER A 88 -0.84 -6.52 1.30
CA SER A 88 -1.13 -6.72 2.72
C SER A 88 0.17 -6.83 3.52
N ARG A 89 1.13 -7.62 3.07
CA ARG A 89 2.42 -7.78 3.74
C ARG A 89 3.21 -6.46 3.76
N THR A 90 3.15 -5.72 2.65
CA THR A 90 3.83 -4.42 2.56
C THR A 90 3.23 -3.44 3.56
N ALA A 91 1.90 -3.41 3.66
CA ALA A 91 1.22 -2.54 4.62
C ALA A 91 1.62 -2.88 6.05
N GLU A 92 1.70 -4.17 6.39
CA GLU A 92 2.13 -4.58 7.72
C GLU A 92 3.55 -4.16 8.02
N ALA A 93 4.44 -4.24 7.01
CA ALA A 93 5.82 -3.79 7.18
C ALA A 93 5.89 -2.30 7.47
N PHE A 94 5.09 -1.49 6.79
CA PHE A 94 5.01 -0.05 7.09
C PHE A 94 4.51 0.21 8.50
N ALA A 95 3.49 -0.52 8.94
CA ALA A 95 2.96 -0.37 10.30
C ALA A 95 4.04 -0.66 11.33
N LYS A 96 4.86 -1.68 11.10
CA LYS A 96 5.96 -2.03 12.02
C LYS A 96 7.02 -0.93 12.09
N LEU A 97 7.14 -0.12 11.05
CA LEU A 97 8.07 1.01 11.03
C LEU A 97 7.53 2.24 11.74
N GLY A 98 6.30 2.17 12.27
CA GLY A 98 5.72 3.27 13.03
C GLY A 98 4.74 4.14 12.26
N PHE A 99 4.37 3.76 11.05
CA PHE A 99 3.33 4.48 10.32
C PHE A 99 1.97 4.17 10.95
N ALA A 100 1.25 5.20 11.35
CA ALA A 100 -0.01 5.02 12.08
C ALA A 100 -1.21 4.83 11.16
N ASN A 101 -1.11 5.24 9.92
CA ASN A 101 -2.24 5.21 8.98
C ASN A 101 -1.82 4.47 7.72
N VAL A 102 -2.14 3.18 7.66
CA VAL A 102 -1.72 2.31 6.57
C VAL A 102 -2.89 1.49 6.08
N ASN A 103 -3.08 1.48 4.78
CA ASN A 103 -4.10 0.65 4.12
C ASN A 103 -3.47 -0.12 2.98
N TRP A 104 -4.19 -1.12 2.49
CA TRP A 104 -3.82 -1.79 1.24
C TRP A 104 -5.08 -2.00 0.39
N VAL A 105 -4.88 -2.00 -0.92
CA VAL A 105 -6.00 -2.08 -1.85
C VAL A 105 -6.45 -3.53 -1.97
N LYS A 106 -7.68 -3.80 -1.57
CA LYS A 106 -8.26 -5.14 -1.69
C LYS A 106 -8.40 -5.48 -3.17
N GLY A 107 -7.82 -6.61 -3.57
CA GLY A 107 -7.77 -6.98 -4.98
C GLY A 107 -6.64 -6.30 -5.75
N GLY A 108 -5.85 -5.46 -5.09
CA GLY A 108 -4.66 -4.85 -5.67
C GLY A 108 -4.94 -3.89 -6.81
N THR A 109 -3.93 -3.66 -7.63
CA THR A 109 -4.07 -2.77 -8.79
C THR A 109 -5.03 -3.36 -9.82
N GLN A 110 -5.20 -4.68 -9.84
CA GLN A 110 -6.18 -5.29 -10.75
C GLN A 110 -7.60 -4.78 -10.43
N ALA A 111 -7.95 -4.68 -9.13
CA ALA A 111 -9.26 -4.15 -8.74
C ALA A 111 -9.41 -2.67 -9.15
N TRP A 112 -8.32 -1.91 -9.10
CA TRP A 112 -8.29 -0.53 -9.55
C TRP A 112 -8.59 -0.44 -11.05
N VAL A 113 -7.94 -1.29 -11.85
CA VAL A 113 -8.17 -1.37 -13.30
C VAL A 113 -9.60 -1.81 -13.59
N ASP A 114 -10.08 -2.83 -12.89
CA ASP A 114 -11.44 -3.35 -13.08
C ASP A 114 -12.50 -2.31 -12.75
N ALA A 115 -12.20 -1.38 -11.86
CA ALA A 115 -13.09 -0.27 -11.53
C ALA A 115 -13.07 0.85 -12.58
N GLY A 116 -12.22 0.73 -13.60
CA GLY A 116 -12.14 1.71 -14.68
C GLY A 116 -11.16 2.83 -14.44
N TYR A 117 -10.32 2.72 -13.42
CA TYR A 117 -9.35 3.76 -13.11
C TYR A 117 -8.06 3.56 -13.89
N GLU A 118 -7.39 4.66 -14.16
CA GLU A 118 -6.25 4.67 -15.06
C GLU A 118 -4.97 4.18 -14.38
N THR A 119 -4.12 3.52 -15.16
CA THR A 119 -2.76 3.16 -14.75
C THR A 119 -1.79 3.64 -15.83
N VAL A 120 -0.50 3.66 -15.46
CA VAL A 120 0.57 4.01 -16.40
C VAL A 120 1.57 2.86 -16.45
N ARG A 121 2.18 2.66 -17.61
CA ARG A 121 3.17 1.60 -17.80
C ARG A 121 4.60 2.20 -18.01
#